data_ee14047f875295bd35847f091249a01a
#
_entry.id   ee14047f875295bd35847f091249a01a
#
_cell.length_a   1.000
_cell.length_b   1.000
_cell.length_c   1.000
_cell.angle_alpha   90.00
_cell.angle_beta   90.00
_cell.angle_gamma   90.00
#
_symmetry.space_group_name_H-M   'P 1'
#
loop_
_entity.id
_entity.type
_entity.pdbx_description
1 polymer ?
#
loop_
_entity_poly.entity_id
_entity_poly.type
_entity_poly.pdbx_seq_one_letter_code
_entity_poly.pdbx_strand_id
1 'polypeptide(L)'
;MGKLDGKVAVITGGSTGMALAGAKLFVEEGAHVFIQARRQEALDDAVKLIGRNVTAVQGDAAELDDLDRLYDTVKREKGSIDVLWASAGMGEPAVLGEITEEQFHRAFWLNARGTLFTVQKALPLINDNGSIFMTGSNASLGAFPGWSLYAGSKAVQQAWARTWLNELRDRKIRVNVLTPGQVATAKQEELFDEATKAAFESLIPRGKMGRPEEIATVALFLASDDSSYVNGLELVTDGGTTAI
;
A
#
# COMPACT_ATOMS: atom_id res chain seq x y z
N MET A 1 -15.58 20.89 -1.58
CA MET A 1 -15.26 19.73 -2.44
C MET A 1 -14.08 19.03 -1.82
N GLY A 2 -14.19 17.73 -1.61
CA GLY A 2 -13.07 16.92 -1.13
C GLY A 2 -11.99 16.79 -2.19
N LYS A 3 -10.76 16.44 -1.77
CA LYS A 3 -9.60 16.30 -2.68
C LYS A 3 -9.74 15.17 -3.71
N LEU A 4 -10.63 14.23 -3.46
CA LEU A 4 -10.92 13.07 -4.35
C LEU A 4 -12.40 13.03 -4.78
N ASP A 5 -13.05 14.19 -4.82
CA ASP A 5 -14.47 14.28 -5.17
C ASP A 5 -14.74 13.69 -6.57
N GLY A 6 -15.64 12.70 -6.64
CA GLY A 6 -15.97 11.97 -7.86
C GLY A 6 -14.92 10.98 -8.37
N LYS A 7 -13.79 10.82 -7.69
CA LYS A 7 -12.72 9.89 -8.08
C LYS A 7 -13.03 8.45 -7.69
N VAL A 8 -12.48 7.51 -8.44
CA VAL A 8 -12.52 6.07 -8.15
C VAL A 8 -11.13 5.60 -7.71
N ALA A 9 -11.05 5.04 -6.52
CA ALA A 9 -9.81 4.50 -5.96
C ALA A 9 -9.90 2.97 -5.76
N VAL A 10 -8.79 2.28 -6.01
CA VAL A 10 -8.63 0.85 -5.72
C VAL A 10 -7.47 0.67 -4.75
N ILE A 11 -7.71 -0.09 -3.66
CA ILE A 11 -6.72 -0.33 -2.60
C ILE A 11 -6.65 -1.83 -2.30
N THR A 12 -5.51 -2.48 -2.63
CA THR A 12 -5.28 -3.85 -2.19
C THR A 12 -4.77 -3.89 -0.75
N GLY A 13 -5.19 -4.91 0.03
CA GLY A 13 -4.90 -4.94 1.47
C GLY A 13 -5.73 -3.93 2.28
N GLY A 14 -6.84 -3.41 1.73
CA GLY A 14 -7.60 -2.28 2.25
C GLY A 14 -8.49 -2.56 3.47
N SER A 15 -8.49 -3.76 4.03
CA SER A 15 -9.38 -4.12 5.14
C SER A 15 -8.82 -3.84 6.54
N THR A 16 -7.53 -3.50 6.67
CA THR A 16 -6.89 -3.29 7.99
C THR A 16 -5.77 -2.25 7.92
N GLY A 17 -5.37 -1.73 9.09
CA GLY A 17 -4.17 -0.91 9.26
C GLY A 17 -4.16 0.36 8.42
N MET A 18 -3.00 0.68 7.84
CA MET A 18 -2.77 1.91 7.06
C MET A 18 -3.69 2.03 5.84
N ALA A 19 -3.89 0.93 5.14
CA ALA A 19 -4.71 0.91 3.94
C ALA A 19 -6.21 1.10 4.25
N LEU A 20 -6.70 0.59 5.37
CA LEU A 20 -8.07 0.87 5.85
C LEU A 20 -8.23 2.33 6.25
N ALA A 21 -7.27 2.90 6.98
CA ALA A 21 -7.28 4.32 7.35
C ALA A 21 -7.28 5.19 6.08
N GLY A 22 -6.49 4.83 5.06
CA GLY A 22 -6.50 5.51 3.76
C GLY A 22 -7.83 5.37 3.02
N ALA A 23 -8.41 4.16 2.99
CA ALA A 23 -9.71 3.92 2.35
C ALA A 23 -10.81 4.81 2.97
N LYS A 24 -10.82 4.88 4.31
CA LYS A 24 -11.75 5.75 5.05
C LYS A 24 -11.55 7.22 4.67
N LEU A 25 -10.32 7.72 4.74
CA LEU A 25 -10.00 9.11 4.41
C LEU A 25 -10.33 9.43 2.94
N PHE A 26 -10.07 8.53 1.99
CA PHE A 26 -10.41 8.74 0.58
C PHE A 26 -11.93 8.87 0.36
N VAL A 27 -12.72 8.08 1.09
CA VAL A 27 -14.19 8.21 1.07
C VAL A 27 -14.65 9.51 1.70
N GLU A 28 -14.04 9.96 2.80
CA GLU A 28 -14.31 11.26 3.43
C GLU A 28 -14.01 12.40 2.46
N GLU A 29 -12.99 12.26 1.63
CA GLU A 29 -12.58 13.22 0.59
C GLU A 29 -13.35 13.07 -0.75
N GLY A 30 -14.40 12.26 -0.78
CA GLY A 30 -15.35 12.18 -1.88
C GLY A 30 -15.12 11.06 -2.90
N ALA A 31 -14.14 10.18 -2.70
CA ALA A 31 -13.92 9.05 -3.59
C ALA A 31 -14.95 7.93 -3.39
N HIS A 32 -15.13 7.12 -4.43
CA HIS A 32 -15.61 5.76 -4.30
C HIS A 32 -14.40 4.81 -4.23
N VAL A 33 -14.33 3.98 -3.20
CA VAL A 33 -13.16 3.14 -2.93
C VAL A 33 -13.50 1.66 -3.07
N PHE A 34 -12.75 0.93 -3.89
CA PHE A 34 -12.74 -0.52 -3.91
C PHE A 34 -11.62 -1.01 -3.01
N ILE A 35 -11.95 -1.89 -2.05
CA ILE A 35 -10.97 -2.52 -1.18
C ILE A 35 -10.92 -4.02 -1.45
N GLN A 36 -9.69 -4.59 -1.53
CA GLN A 36 -9.49 -6.02 -1.66
C GLN A 36 -8.75 -6.55 -0.44
N ALA A 37 -9.18 -7.70 0.07
CA ALA A 37 -8.47 -8.48 1.09
C ALA A 37 -8.91 -9.95 1.08
N ARG A 38 -8.13 -10.82 1.72
CA ARG A 38 -8.39 -12.27 1.73
C ARG A 38 -9.55 -12.69 2.63
N ARG A 39 -9.69 -12.02 3.79
CA ARG A 39 -10.67 -12.38 4.82
C ARG A 39 -11.95 -11.60 4.62
N GLN A 40 -13.07 -12.31 4.37
CA GLN A 40 -14.37 -11.68 4.18
C GLN A 40 -14.82 -10.92 5.43
N GLU A 41 -14.68 -11.51 6.62
CA GLU A 41 -15.05 -10.86 7.87
C GLU A 41 -14.38 -9.49 8.05
N ALA A 42 -13.05 -9.40 7.77
CA ALA A 42 -12.33 -8.14 7.86
C ALA A 42 -12.78 -7.11 6.81
N LEU A 43 -13.23 -7.57 5.64
CA LEU A 43 -13.84 -6.70 4.63
C LEU A 43 -15.21 -6.19 5.08
N ASP A 44 -16.04 -7.06 5.67
CA ASP A 44 -17.36 -6.68 6.16
C ASP A 44 -17.26 -5.64 7.29
N ASP A 45 -16.29 -5.81 8.19
CA ASP A 45 -16.03 -4.83 9.26
C ASP A 45 -15.46 -3.51 8.69
N ALA A 46 -14.58 -3.57 7.70
CA ALA A 46 -14.08 -2.38 7.02
C ALA A 46 -15.21 -1.60 6.33
N VAL A 47 -16.11 -2.29 5.63
CA VAL A 47 -17.29 -1.68 4.98
C VAL A 47 -18.19 -1.01 6.01
N LYS A 48 -18.46 -1.66 7.14
CA LYS A 48 -19.25 -1.08 8.24
C LYS A 48 -18.58 0.18 8.80
N LEU A 49 -17.25 0.13 9.00
CA LEU A 49 -16.48 1.26 9.54
C LEU A 49 -16.44 2.46 8.59
N ILE A 50 -16.29 2.22 7.29
CA ILE A 50 -16.25 3.26 6.26
C ILE A 50 -17.67 3.80 5.99
N GLY A 51 -18.66 2.93 5.95
CA GLY A 51 -20.09 3.22 5.97
C GLY A 51 -20.71 3.63 4.63
N ARG A 52 -19.97 4.20 3.69
CA ARG A 52 -20.48 4.65 2.37
C ARG A 52 -19.41 4.62 1.30
N ASN A 53 -19.81 4.65 0.03
CA ASN A 53 -18.92 4.77 -1.13
C ASN A 53 -17.73 3.80 -1.10
N VAL A 54 -17.96 2.59 -0.61
CA VAL A 54 -16.97 1.52 -0.54
C VAL A 54 -17.55 0.24 -1.09
N THR A 55 -16.79 -0.45 -1.94
CA THR A 55 -17.07 -1.79 -2.45
C THR A 55 -15.94 -2.72 -2.02
N ALA A 56 -16.30 -3.79 -1.31
CA ALA A 56 -15.33 -4.82 -0.90
C ALA A 56 -15.31 -5.97 -1.92
N VAL A 57 -14.12 -6.43 -2.28
CA VAL A 57 -13.92 -7.59 -3.15
C VAL A 57 -12.98 -8.57 -2.46
N GLN A 58 -13.49 -9.74 -2.10
CA GLN A 58 -12.66 -10.78 -1.51
C GLN A 58 -11.67 -11.33 -2.54
N GLY A 59 -10.40 -11.44 -2.15
CA GLY A 59 -9.36 -12.00 -2.99
C GLY A 59 -7.96 -11.82 -2.41
N ASP A 60 -7.03 -12.63 -2.90
CA ASP A 60 -5.61 -12.50 -2.62
C ASP A 60 -4.93 -11.71 -3.76
N ALA A 61 -4.25 -10.61 -3.43
CA ALA A 61 -3.51 -9.82 -4.41
C ALA A 61 -2.33 -10.59 -5.05
N ALA A 62 -1.97 -11.74 -4.51
CA ALA A 62 -0.99 -12.63 -5.09
C ALA A 62 -1.57 -13.55 -6.19
N GLU A 63 -2.90 -13.69 -6.26
CA GLU A 63 -3.59 -14.57 -7.20
C GLU A 63 -4.19 -13.78 -8.37
N LEU A 64 -3.85 -14.19 -9.61
CA LEU A 64 -4.22 -13.42 -10.81
C LEU A 64 -5.72 -13.43 -11.06
N ASP A 65 -6.40 -14.54 -10.82
CA ASP A 65 -7.85 -14.67 -10.99
C ASP A 65 -8.61 -13.77 -9.99
N ASP A 66 -8.06 -13.59 -8.79
CA ASP A 66 -8.63 -12.70 -7.79
C ASP A 66 -8.46 -11.21 -8.17
N LEU A 67 -7.34 -10.87 -8.80
CA LEU A 67 -7.15 -9.54 -9.38
C LEU A 67 -8.07 -9.30 -10.58
N ASP A 68 -8.27 -10.31 -11.44
CA ASP A 68 -9.24 -10.21 -12.57
C ASP A 68 -10.64 -9.93 -12.03
N ARG A 69 -11.09 -10.68 -11.02
CA ARG A 69 -12.39 -10.45 -10.37
C ARG A 69 -12.51 -9.05 -9.76
N LEU A 70 -11.43 -8.54 -9.15
CA LEU A 70 -11.40 -7.17 -8.64
C LEU A 70 -11.64 -6.16 -9.77
N TYR A 71 -10.86 -6.23 -10.85
CA TYR A 71 -10.93 -5.26 -11.95
C TYR A 71 -12.17 -5.40 -12.80
N ASP A 72 -12.72 -6.60 -12.96
CA ASP A 72 -14.02 -6.81 -13.58
C ASP A 72 -15.15 -6.16 -12.76
N THR A 73 -15.05 -6.21 -11.42
CA THR A 73 -15.99 -5.54 -10.53
C THR A 73 -15.90 -4.02 -10.68
N VAL A 74 -14.68 -3.46 -10.65
CA VAL A 74 -14.46 -2.03 -10.88
C VAL A 74 -15.00 -1.59 -12.23
N LYS A 75 -14.68 -2.34 -13.30
CA LYS A 75 -15.15 -2.06 -14.67
C LYS A 75 -16.68 -2.03 -14.76
N ARG A 76 -17.32 -3.02 -14.16
CA ARG A 76 -18.80 -3.14 -14.17
C ARG A 76 -19.47 -2.00 -13.40
N GLU A 77 -18.92 -1.57 -12.24
CA GLU A 77 -19.57 -0.62 -11.34
C GLU A 77 -19.20 0.84 -11.63
N LYS A 78 -17.98 1.11 -12.08
CA LYS A 78 -17.44 2.47 -12.24
C LYS A 78 -16.80 2.74 -13.60
N GLY A 79 -16.38 1.70 -14.30
CA GLY A 79 -15.80 1.81 -15.64
C GLY A 79 -14.32 2.15 -15.68
N SER A 80 -13.79 2.91 -14.69
CA SER A 80 -12.41 3.37 -14.70
C SER A 80 -11.85 3.57 -13.28
N ILE A 81 -10.55 3.83 -13.18
CA ILE A 81 -9.78 4.05 -11.93
C ILE A 81 -9.00 5.34 -12.06
N ASP A 82 -9.09 6.22 -11.06
CA ASP A 82 -8.26 7.43 -10.96
C ASP A 82 -7.03 7.20 -10.07
N VAL A 83 -7.19 6.38 -9.03
CA VAL A 83 -6.16 6.12 -8.02
C VAL A 83 -6.00 4.62 -7.78
N LEU A 84 -4.78 4.13 -7.91
CA LEU A 84 -4.43 2.77 -7.52
C LEU A 84 -3.40 2.79 -6.40
N TRP A 85 -3.76 2.22 -5.26
CA TRP A 85 -2.84 1.98 -4.16
C TRP A 85 -2.60 0.47 -3.99
N ALA A 86 -1.47 0.00 -4.49
CA ALA A 86 -1.01 -1.38 -4.28
C ALA A 86 -0.37 -1.51 -2.90
N SER A 87 -1.20 -1.82 -1.88
CA SER A 87 -0.78 -1.83 -0.48
C SER A 87 -0.72 -3.23 0.14
N ALA A 88 -1.26 -4.25 -0.51
CA ALA A 88 -1.15 -5.62 -0.01
C ALA A 88 0.31 -6.03 0.17
N GLY A 89 0.63 -6.58 1.34
CA GLY A 89 2.00 -7.00 1.64
C GLY A 89 2.09 -7.72 2.98
N MET A 90 3.20 -8.41 3.16
CA MET A 90 3.53 -9.10 4.40
C MET A 90 5.03 -9.02 4.68
N GLY A 91 5.39 -9.07 5.95
CA GLY A 91 6.76 -9.22 6.39
C GLY A 91 6.83 -10.25 7.51
N GLU A 92 7.85 -11.08 7.45
CA GLU A 92 8.26 -11.98 8.52
C GLU A 92 9.78 -11.89 8.68
N PRO A 93 10.31 -11.92 9.92
CA PRO A 93 11.75 -11.94 10.13
C PRO A 93 12.32 -13.31 9.75
N ALA A 94 13.52 -13.30 9.14
CA ALA A 94 14.30 -14.49 8.86
C ALA A 94 15.78 -14.13 8.81
N VAL A 95 16.59 -14.79 9.62
CA VAL A 95 18.04 -14.53 9.70
C VAL A 95 18.74 -15.16 8.49
N LEU A 96 19.71 -14.44 7.93
CA LEU A 96 20.52 -14.98 6.83
C LEU A 96 21.19 -16.29 7.25
N GLY A 97 21.04 -17.34 6.44
CA GLY A 97 21.46 -18.71 6.74
C GLY A 97 20.32 -19.61 7.22
N GLU A 98 19.19 -19.05 7.66
CA GLU A 98 18.00 -19.78 8.08
C GLU A 98 16.78 -19.53 7.18
N ILE A 99 16.95 -18.69 6.14
CA ILE A 99 15.86 -18.38 5.19
C ILE A 99 15.54 -19.65 4.39
N THR A 100 14.27 -20.04 4.40
CA THR A 100 13.79 -21.16 3.60
C THR A 100 13.24 -20.70 2.24
N GLU A 101 13.17 -21.61 1.27
CA GLU A 101 12.59 -21.36 -0.05
C GLU A 101 11.11 -20.96 0.07
N GLU A 102 10.37 -21.56 0.99
CA GLU A 102 8.96 -21.23 1.23
C GLU A 102 8.79 -19.80 1.77
N GLN A 103 9.68 -19.34 2.65
CA GLN A 103 9.67 -17.95 3.13
C GLN A 103 9.97 -16.99 1.98
N PHE A 104 10.95 -17.32 1.14
CA PHE A 104 11.26 -16.53 -0.05
C PHE A 104 10.05 -16.46 -0.98
N HIS A 105 9.43 -17.59 -1.31
CA HIS A 105 8.24 -17.63 -2.15
C HIS A 105 7.10 -16.78 -1.55
N ARG A 106 6.76 -16.95 -0.29
CA ARG A 106 5.68 -16.16 0.33
C ARG A 106 5.93 -14.66 0.25
N ALA A 107 7.14 -14.21 0.59
CA ALA A 107 7.47 -12.79 0.60
C ALA A 107 7.44 -12.18 -0.81
N PHE A 108 8.13 -12.80 -1.78
CA PHE A 108 8.19 -12.26 -3.13
C PHE A 108 6.91 -12.48 -3.93
N TRP A 109 6.17 -13.56 -3.65
CA TRP A 109 4.91 -13.85 -4.33
C TRP A 109 3.88 -12.74 -4.09
N LEU A 110 3.73 -12.29 -2.84
CA LEU A 110 2.82 -11.20 -2.53
C LEU A 110 3.45 -9.83 -2.78
N ASN A 111 4.62 -9.55 -2.18
CA ASN A 111 5.17 -8.19 -2.15
C ASN A 111 5.74 -7.73 -3.51
N ALA A 112 6.26 -8.65 -4.31
CA ALA A 112 6.78 -8.34 -5.64
C ALA A 112 5.77 -8.75 -6.73
N ARG A 113 5.56 -10.04 -6.98
CA ARG A 113 4.68 -10.51 -8.04
C ARG A 113 3.25 -9.95 -7.89
N GLY A 114 2.67 -10.02 -6.68
CA GLY A 114 1.33 -9.50 -6.42
C GLY A 114 1.23 -8.01 -6.72
N THR A 115 2.20 -7.21 -6.29
CA THR A 115 2.24 -5.75 -6.57
C THR A 115 2.37 -5.48 -8.08
N LEU A 116 3.27 -6.18 -8.78
CA LEU A 116 3.44 -6.02 -10.23
C LEU A 116 2.11 -6.25 -10.97
N PHE A 117 1.46 -7.39 -10.72
CA PHE A 117 0.23 -7.73 -11.43
C PHE A 117 -0.98 -6.93 -10.94
N THR A 118 -1.00 -6.46 -9.70
CA THR A 118 -1.98 -5.46 -9.26
C THR A 118 -1.92 -4.22 -10.16
N VAL A 119 -0.74 -3.69 -10.43
CA VAL A 119 -0.58 -2.54 -11.31
C VAL A 119 -0.87 -2.90 -12.77
N GLN A 120 -0.26 -3.96 -13.30
CA GLN A 120 -0.38 -4.33 -14.71
C GLN A 120 -1.83 -4.58 -15.13
N LYS A 121 -2.59 -5.32 -14.31
CA LYS A 121 -4.00 -5.64 -14.62
C LYS A 121 -4.93 -4.43 -14.48
N ALA A 122 -4.56 -3.43 -13.69
CA ALA A 122 -5.31 -2.17 -13.57
C ALA A 122 -5.14 -1.24 -14.76
N LEU A 123 -4.01 -1.31 -15.49
CA LEU A 123 -3.65 -0.34 -16.54
C LEU A 123 -4.74 -0.08 -17.59
N PRO A 124 -5.52 -1.08 -18.06
CA PRO A 124 -6.59 -0.82 -19.03
C PRO A 124 -7.75 0.03 -18.47
N LEU A 125 -7.87 0.12 -17.14
CA LEU A 125 -8.93 0.87 -16.47
C LEU A 125 -8.46 2.20 -15.88
N ILE A 126 -7.14 2.40 -15.70
CA ILE A 126 -6.63 3.64 -15.13
C ILE A 126 -6.85 4.79 -16.12
N ASN A 127 -7.42 5.88 -15.64
CA ASN A 127 -7.60 7.11 -16.41
C ASN A 127 -6.24 7.78 -16.72
N ASP A 128 -6.18 8.52 -17.81
CA ASP A 128 -5.07 9.44 -18.04
C ASP A 128 -5.01 10.49 -16.93
N ASN A 129 -3.84 10.94 -16.57
CA ASN A 129 -3.53 11.74 -15.36
C ASN A 129 -3.82 11.02 -14.04
N GLY A 130 -3.99 9.70 -14.04
CA GLY A 130 -4.20 8.90 -12.82
C GLY A 130 -2.98 8.86 -11.90
N SER A 131 -3.19 8.35 -10.71
CA SER A 131 -2.13 8.15 -9.70
C SER A 131 -2.01 6.68 -9.31
N ILE A 132 -0.82 6.13 -9.46
CA ILE A 132 -0.43 4.80 -8.98
C ILE A 132 0.59 4.99 -7.86
N PHE A 133 0.39 4.33 -6.74
CA PHE A 133 1.45 4.22 -5.75
C PHE A 133 1.43 2.88 -5.03
N MET A 134 2.63 2.47 -4.62
CA MET A 134 2.89 1.18 -3.98
C MET A 134 3.33 1.42 -2.53
N THR A 135 3.01 0.49 -1.63
CA THR A 135 3.51 0.55 -0.25
C THR A 135 4.88 -0.10 -0.17
N GLY A 136 5.92 0.73 -0.07
CA GLY A 136 7.28 0.33 0.26
C GLY A 136 7.46 -0.05 1.74
N SER A 137 8.68 0.06 2.21
CA SER A 137 9.04 -0.06 3.63
C SER A 137 10.41 0.56 3.88
N ASN A 138 10.58 1.25 5.00
CA ASN A 138 11.89 1.74 5.41
C ASN A 138 12.90 0.59 5.67
N ALA A 139 12.43 -0.66 5.78
CA ALA A 139 13.29 -1.83 5.82
C ALA A 139 14.17 -1.96 4.56
N SER A 140 13.73 -1.44 3.40
CA SER A 140 14.53 -1.43 2.17
C SER A 140 15.63 -0.35 2.14
N LEU A 141 15.59 0.58 3.07
CA LEU A 141 16.52 1.72 3.15
C LEU A 141 17.51 1.61 4.31
N GLY A 142 17.14 0.86 5.36
CA GLY A 142 17.94 0.66 6.55
C GLY A 142 18.58 -0.73 6.62
N ALA A 143 19.38 -0.95 7.67
CA ALA A 143 20.07 -2.21 7.94
C ALA A 143 19.46 -2.89 9.18
N PHE A 144 18.36 -3.57 9.01
CA PHE A 144 17.64 -4.23 10.10
C PHE A 144 17.94 -5.74 10.09
N PRO A 145 18.67 -6.28 11.10
CA PRO A 145 18.95 -7.71 11.18
C PRO A 145 17.67 -8.56 11.13
N GLY A 146 17.72 -9.66 10.37
CA GLY A 146 16.57 -10.55 10.18
C GLY A 146 15.52 -10.07 9.17
N TRP A 147 15.67 -8.89 8.55
CA TRP A 147 14.69 -8.35 7.61
C TRP A 147 15.13 -8.34 6.14
N SER A 148 16.26 -8.98 5.81
CA SER A 148 16.83 -8.93 4.46
C SER A 148 15.86 -9.44 3.38
N LEU A 149 15.12 -10.51 3.66
CA LEU A 149 14.15 -11.07 2.73
C LEU A 149 13.00 -10.09 2.46
N TYR A 150 12.40 -9.56 3.51
CA TYR A 150 11.35 -8.56 3.39
C TYR A 150 11.85 -7.28 2.71
N ALA A 151 13.00 -6.75 3.15
CA ALA A 151 13.63 -5.57 2.57
C ALA A 151 13.85 -5.73 1.06
N GLY A 152 14.44 -6.85 0.63
CA GLY A 152 14.62 -7.18 -0.79
C GLY A 152 13.30 -7.20 -1.56
N SER A 153 12.26 -7.81 -1.00
CA SER A 153 10.95 -7.89 -1.63
C SER A 153 10.25 -6.52 -1.77
N LYS A 154 10.62 -5.54 -0.94
CA LYS A 154 10.09 -4.16 -1.00
C LYS A 154 10.95 -3.22 -1.86
N ALA A 155 12.25 -3.46 -1.95
CA ALA A 155 13.17 -2.62 -2.73
C ALA A 155 12.85 -2.60 -4.24
N VAL A 156 12.25 -3.63 -4.79
CA VAL A 156 11.87 -3.70 -6.21
C VAL A 156 10.89 -2.58 -6.62
N GLN A 157 10.04 -2.13 -5.69
CA GLN A 157 8.98 -1.17 -5.99
C GLN A 157 9.54 0.20 -6.42
N GLN A 158 10.64 0.62 -5.81
CA GLN A 158 11.30 1.87 -6.20
C GLN A 158 11.90 1.80 -7.61
N ALA A 159 12.49 0.67 -7.97
CA ALA A 159 12.98 0.46 -9.33
C ALA A 159 11.84 0.50 -10.36
N TRP A 160 10.70 -0.13 -10.03
CA TRP A 160 9.51 -0.11 -10.89
C TRP A 160 8.91 1.28 -11.01
N ALA A 161 8.78 2.03 -9.93
CA ALA A 161 8.24 3.39 -10.00
C ALA A 161 9.05 4.26 -10.98
N ARG A 162 10.40 4.19 -10.92
CA ARG A 162 11.27 4.91 -11.85
C ARG A 162 11.18 4.45 -13.30
N THR A 163 10.86 3.20 -13.55
CA THR A 163 10.69 2.67 -14.91
C THR A 163 9.31 2.98 -15.44
N TRP A 164 8.25 2.67 -14.67
CA TRP A 164 6.87 2.79 -15.10
C TRP A 164 6.43 4.24 -15.34
N LEU A 165 7.00 5.22 -14.60
CA LEU A 165 6.70 6.63 -14.89
C LEU A 165 7.05 7.03 -16.32
N ASN A 166 8.10 6.42 -16.92
CA ASN A 166 8.49 6.65 -18.31
C ASN A 166 7.60 5.85 -19.29
N GLU A 167 7.27 4.62 -18.96
CA GLU A 167 6.38 3.77 -19.77
C GLU A 167 4.97 4.35 -19.86
N LEU A 168 4.52 5.06 -18.81
CA LEU A 168 3.19 5.65 -18.70
C LEU A 168 3.14 7.17 -18.96
N ARG A 169 4.26 7.78 -19.41
CA ARG A 169 4.38 9.22 -19.58
C ARG A 169 3.37 9.83 -20.56
N ASP A 170 3.06 9.13 -21.63
CA ASP A 170 2.13 9.63 -22.66
C ASP A 170 0.69 9.70 -22.11
N ARG A 171 0.37 8.91 -21.12
CA ARG A 171 -0.88 8.92 -20.35
C ARG A 171 -0.82 9.87 -19.13
N LYS A 172 0.33 10.49 -18.87
CA LYS A 172 0.57 11.38 -17.72
C LYS A 172 0.22 10.76 -16.37
N ILE A 173 0.33 9.43 -16.26
CA ILE A 173 0.08 8.69 -15.02
C ILE A 173 1.30 8.86 -14.11
N ARG A 174 1.07 9.28 -12.87
CA ARG A 174 2.11 9.37 -11.84
C ARG A 174 2.32 8.02 -11.17
N VAL A 175 3.57 7.66 -10.91
CA VAL A 175 3.92 6.41 -10.22
C VAL A 175 4.90 6.72 -9.11
N ASN A 176 4.50 6.44 -7.85
CA ASN A 176 5.29 6.73 -6.66
C ASN A 176 5.34 5.54 -5.70
N VAL A 177 6.18 5.63 -4.68
CA VAL A 177 6.24 4.69 -3.56
C VAL A 177 6.00 5.44 -2.26
N LEU A 178 5.05 4.98 -1.47
CA LEU A 178 4.84 5.40 -0.10
C LEU A 178 5.60 4.43 0.80
N THR A 179 6.61 4.91 1.52
CA THR A 179 7.54 4.09 2.31
C THR A 179 7.38 4.37 3.81
N PRO A 180 6.46 3.66 4.49
CA PRO A 180 6.29 3.82 5.92
C PRO A 180 7.44 3.23 6.72
N GLY A 181 7.66 3.78 7.93
CA GLY A 181 8.40 3.13 9.00
C GLY A 181 7.51 2.25 9.87
N GLN A 182 7.84 2.20 11.16
CA GLN A 182 7.03 1.47 12.15
C GLN A 182 5.72 2.21 12.40
N VAL A 183 4.61 1.53 12.19
CA VAL A 183 3.25 2.08 12.35
C VAL A 183 2.46 1.20 13.30
N ALA A 184 1.91 1.79 14.36
CA ALA A 184 1.09 1.11 15.36
C ALA A 184 -0.24 0.63 14.72
N THR A 185 -0.22 -0.57 14.18
CA THR A 185 -1.42 -1.24 13.64
C THR A 185 -1.86 -2.34 14.60
N ALA A 186 -3.13 -2.70 14.60
CA ALA A 186 -3.65 -3.78 15.44
C ALA A 186 -2.82 -5.08 15.30
N LYS A 187 -2.36 -5.40 14.08
CA LYS A 187 -1.48 -6.56 13.85
C LYS A 187 -0.13 -6.44 14.58
N GLN A 188 0.45 -5.24 14.65
CA GLN A 188 1.71 -5.02 15.38
C GLN A 188 1.48 -5.04 16.90
N GLU A 189 0.33 -4.54 17.35
CA GLU A 189 -0.05 -4.59 18.76
C GLU A 189 -0.23 -6.03 19.27
N GLU A 190 -0.73 -6.93 18.40
CA GLU A 190 -0.84 -8.36 18.71
C GLU A 190 0.50 -9.11 18.68
N LEU A 191 1.43 -8.68 17.81
CA LEU A 191 2.70 -9.39 17.56
C LEU A 191 3.82 -8.98 18.48
N PHE A 192 3.83 -7.73 18.98
CA PHE A 192 4.95 -7.17 19.74
C PHE A 192 4.55 -6.85 21.16
N ASP A 193 5.36 -7.33 22.10
CA ASP A 193 5.25 -6.95 23.50
C ASP A 193 5.73 -5.48 23.72
N GLU A 194 5.46 -4.95 24.91
CA GLU A 194 5.81 -3.56 25.26
C GLU A 194 7.32 -3.27 25.19
N ALA A 195 8.17 -4.27 25.48
CA ALA A 195 9.62 -4.10 25.40
C ALA A 195 10.07 -3.96 23.93
N THR A 196 9.51 -4.75 23.03
CA THR A 196 9.76 -4.67 21.58
C THR A 196 9.25 -3.35 21.01
N LYS A 197 8.07 -2.89 21.41
CA LYS A 197 7.53 -1.58 21.01
C LYS A 197 8.44 -0.44 21.48
N ALA A 198 8.85 -0.45 22.73
CA ALA A 198 9.77 0.56 23.27
C ALA A 198 11.13 0.56 22.56
N ALA A 199 11.64 -0.62 22.18
CA ALA A 199 12.86 -0.74 21.38
C ALA A 199 12.69 -0.10 20.01
N PHE A 200 11.56 -0.32 19.31
CA PHE A 200 11.28 0.35 18.04
C PHE A 200 11.17 1.87 18.22
N GLU A 201 10.43 2.33 19.23
CA GLU A 201 10.27 3.77 19.48
C GLU A 201 11.57 4.49 19.78
N SER A 202 12.51 3.81 20.46
CA SER A 202 13.85 4.36 20.73
C SER A 202 14.70 4.61 19.47
N LEU A 203 14.39 3.92 18.37
CA LEU A 203 15.07 4.10 17.07
C LEU A 203 14.44 5.20 16.21
N ILE A 204 13.27 5.70 16.60
CA ILE A 204 12.54 6.71 15.84
C ILE A 204 12.87 8.10 16.42
N PRO A 205 13.49 9.02 15.66
CA PRO A 205 13.79 10.37 16.14
C PRO A 205 12.58 11.11 16.73
N ARG A 206 11.40 10.86 16.16
CA ARG A 206 10.14 11.39 16.69
C ARG A 206 9.74 10.81 18.05
N GLY A 207 10.34 9.70 18.49
CA GLY A 207 10.11 9.04 19.79
C GLY A 207 8.83 8.22 19.89
N LYS A 208 8.09 8.03 18.77
CA LYS A 208 6.85 7.23 18.72
C LYS A 208 6.66 6.61 17.34
N MET A 209 6.07 5.43 17.31
CA MET A 209 5.57 4.83 16.07
C MET A 209 4.55 5.75 15.38
N GLY A 210 4.46 5.66 14.06
CA GLY A 210 3.43 6.32 13.28
C GLY A 210 2.04 5.75 13.57
N ARG A 211 1.00 6.55 13.40
CA ARG A 211 -0.39 6.07 13.41
C ARG A 211 -0.85 5.78 11.98
N PRO A 212 -1.78 4.84 11.77
CA PRO A 212 -2.35 4.57 10.44
C PRO A 212 -2.89 5.83 9.74
N GLU A 213 -3.49 6.76 10.48
CA GLU A 213 -4.05 8.01 9.96
C GLU A 213 -2.96 8.95 9.43
N GLU A 214 -1.76 8.93 10.01
CA GLU A 214 -0.64 9.74 9.53
C GLU A 214 -0.13 9.23 8.18
N ILE A 215 -0.14 7.92 7.97
CA ILE A 215 0.16 7.33 6.66
C ILE A 215 -0.98 7.60 5.66
N ALA A 216 -2.23 7.56 6.11
CA ALA A 216 -3.40 7.86 5.29
C ALA A 216 -3.37 9.29 4.72
N THR A 217 -2.89 10.29 5.49
CA THR A 217 -2.75 11.67 4.99
C THR A 217 -1.71 11.78 3.88
N VAL A 218 -0.62 11.04 3.98
CA VAL A 218 0.41 10.99 2.93
C VAL A 218 -0.10 10.22 1.70
N ALA A 219 -0.86 9.14 1.91
CA ALA A 219 -1.53 8.43 0.82
C ALA A 219 -2.52 9.36 0.08
N LEU A 220 -3.30 10.17 0.81
CA LEU A 220 -4.20 11.17 0.22
C LEU A 220 -3.43 12.21 -0.61
N PHE A 221 -2.28 12.70 -0.12
CA PHE A 221 -1.42 13.59 -0.90
C PHE A 221 -1.01 12.94 -2.22
N LEU A 222 -0.52 11.70 -2.20
CA LEU A 222 -0.12 10.98 -3.42
C LEU A 222 -1.31 10.69 -4.35
N ALA A 223 -2.50 10.47 -3.80
CA ALA A 223 -3.71 10.19 -4.56
C ALA A 223 -4.30 11.44 -5.25
N SER A 224 -4.10 12.61 -4.67
CA SER A 224 -4.72 13.87 -5.10
C SER A 224 -3.85 14.69 -6.05
N ASP A 225 -4.42 15.76 -6.59
CA ASP A 225 -3.73 16.72 -7.44
C ASP A 225 -2.69 17.57 -6.68
N ASP A 226 -2.70 17.55 -5.34
CA ASP A 226 -1.67 18.18 -4.51
C ASP A 226 -0.26 17.64 -4.84
N SER A 227 -0.18 16.41 -5.35
CA SER A 227 1.06 15.77 -5.78
C SER A 227 1.24 15.74 -7.32
N SER A 228 0.59 16.65 -8.06
CA SER A 228 0.61 16.68 -9.52
C SER A 228 2.01 16.77 -10.14
N TYR A 229 2.99 17.33 -9.42
CA TYR A 229 4.39 17.41 -9.86
C TYR A 229 5.31 16.40 -9.15
N VAL A 230 4.74 15.41 -8.44
CA VAL A 230 5.49 14.34 -7.74
C VAL A 230 5.36 13.04 -8.53
N ASN A 231 6.46 12.59 -9.14
CA ASN A 231 6.49 11.38 -9.96
C ASN A 231 7.85 10.67 -9.83
N GLY A 232 7.83 9.34 -9.65
CA GLY A 232 9.03 8.54 -9.44
C GLY A 232 9.67 8.66 -8.04
N LEU A 233 8.96 9.31 -7.10
CA LEU A 233 9.45 9.53 -5.74
C LEU A 233 9.21 8.30 -4.86
N GLU A 234 10.19 8.01 -4.00
CA GLU A 234 10.02 7.21 -2.79
C GLU A 234 9.81 8.16 -1.61
N LEU A 235 8.55 8.29 -1.17
CA LEU A 235 8.17 9.19 -0.08
C LEU A 235 8.26 8.46 1.26
N VAL A 236 9.38 8.68 1.95
CA VAL A 236 9.65 8.07 3.26
C VAL A 236 8.82 8.77 4.34
N THR A 237 8.11 7.99 5.14
CA THR A 237 7.24 8.44 6.23
C THR A 237 7.47 7.57 7.46
N ASP A 238 8.65 7.72 8.07
CA ASP A 238 9.16 6.81 9.11
C ASP A 238 9.58 7.54 10.41
N GLY A 239 9.15 8.78 10.60
CA GLY A 239 9.49 9.57 11.76
C GLY A 239 10.98 9.94 11.86
N GLY A 240 11.72 9.81 10.75
CA GLY A 240 13.15 10.12 10.65
C GLY A 240 14.08 8.92 10.89
N THR A 241 13.55 7.71 11.03
CA THR A 241 14.33 6.50 11.36
C THR A 241 15.46 6.23 10.37
N THR A 242 15.26 6.48 9.08
CA THR A 242 16.28 6.24 8.02
C THR A 242 17.05 7.50 7.62
N ALA A 243 16.80 8.63 8.27
CA ALA A 243 17.49 9.89 7.99
C ALA A 243 18.74 10.12 8.83
N ILE A 244 19.02 9.23 9.80
CA ILE A 244 20.15 9.31 10.76
C ILE A 244 21.05 8.09 10.64
#